data_a97b853aa2e11e5074169f04ed5b7f0f
#
_entry.id   a97b853aa2e11e5074169f04ed5b7f0f
#
_cell.length_a   1.000
_cell.length_b   1.000
_cell.length_c   1.000
_cell.angle_alpha   90.00
_cell.angle_beta   90.00
_cell.angle_gamma   90.00
#
_symmetry.space_group_name_H-M   'P 1'
#
loop_
_entity.id
_entity.type
_entity.pdbx_description
1 polymer ?
#
loop_
_entity_poly.entity_id
_entity_poly.type
_entity_poly.pdbx_seq_one_letter_code
_entity_poly.pdbx_strand_id
1 'polypeptide(L)'
;MGQGIRLTEIVEKMDLKNLTPEVEMTEKEVHVPDVNRPSLQLAGFFDHFDSSRVQIIGNVEHTYVQTLSEKRQEEIFDKLLQHPIPCVVFCRNMDPVKGFLEKAVKYGVPVFKTAKQTSDFTAEIIRWMNVKLAPCISIHGVLVDVYGVGVLIMGESGIGKSEAALELIKRGHRLVTDDVVEIRKVSDETLVGSAPDITKHFIELRGIGIVDVKSMFGVQSVRETQNIDLVITLEDWSRDKEYDRLGLEEEYTEFLGNKVVCHRIPIRPGRNLAIIVESAAVNHRQKQMGYNAAQELYKRVQENLAKRNK
;
A
#
# COMPACT_ATOMS: atom_id res chain seq x y z
N MET A 1 11.00 -12.62 8.64
CA MET A 1 11.72 -11.75 7.69
C MET A 1 10.67 -11.22 6.74
N GLY A 2 10.62 -9.90 6.50
CA GLY A 2 9.67 -9.34 5.52
C GLY A 2 9.94 -9.88 4.12
N GLN A 3 8.92 -9.98 3.30
CA GLN A 3 9.01 -10.42 1.92
C GLN A 3 9.85 -9.41 1.14
N GLY A 4 10.95 -9.85 0.51
CA GLY A 4 11.77 -9.02 -0.37
C GLY A 4 11.06 -8.77 -1.72
N ILE A 5 11.50 -7.76 -2.44
CA ILE A 5 11.06 -7.49 -3.82
C ILE A 5 12.05 -8.17 -4.75
N ARG A 6 11.56 -9.04 -5.64
CA ARG A 6 12.42 -9.64 -6.67
C ARG A 6 12.96 -8.57 -7.61
N LEU A 7 14.23 -8.67 -7.96
CA LEU A 7 14.85 -7.69 -8.86
C LEU A 7 14.16 -7.66 -10.23
N THR A 8 13.62 -8.79 -10.70
CA THR A 8 12.82 -8.88 -11.92
C THR A 8 11.58 -8.00 -11.89
N GLU A 9 10.88 -7.89 -10.75
CA GLU A 9 9.72 -7.00 -10.59
C GLU A 9 10.13 -5.52 -10.68
N ILE A 10 11.30 -5.16 -10.12
CA ILE A 10 11.85 -3.80 -10.21
C ILE A 10 12.15 -3.46 -11.67
N VAL A 11 12.79 -4.37 -12.38
CA VAL A 11 13.18 -4.19 -13.81
C VAL A 11 11.93 -3.95 -14.66
N GLU A 12 10.92 -4.79 -14.51
CA GLU A 12 9.67 -4.68 -15.25
C GLU A 12 8.92 -3.38 -14.90
N LYS A 13 8.73 -3.11 -13.60
CA LYS A 13 7.97 -1.94 -13.14
C LYS A 13 8.61 -0.61 -13.51
N MET A 14 9.93 -0.54 -13.48
CA MET A 14 10.68 0.69 -13.75
C MET A 14 11.09 0.82 -15.22
N ASP A 15 10.76 -0.16 -16.07
CA ASP A 15 11.13 -0.23 -17.49
C ASP A 15 12.64 -0.06 -17.67
N LEU A 16 13.41 -0.95 -17.01
CA LEU A 16 14.87 -0.90 -17.02
C LEU A 16 15.44 -1.75 -18.15
N LYS A 17 16.37 -1.15 -18.90
CA LYS A 17 17.13 -1.89 -19.91
C LYS A 17 18.32 -2.61 -19.27
N ASN A 18 18.36 -3.94 -19.38
CA ASN A 18 19.46 -4.76 -18.86
C ASN A 18 20.72 -4.58 -19.74
N LEU A 19 21.85 -4.30 -19.07
CA LEU A 19 23.18 -4.15 -19.68
C LEU A 19 24.11 -5.34 -19.41
N THR A 20 23.74 -6.25 -18.52
CA THR A 20 24.49 -7.46 -18.13
C THR A 20 23.60 -8.68 -18.18
N PRO A 21 23.11 -9.10 -19.38
CA PRO A 21 22.18 -10.23 -19.51
C PRO A 21 22.78 -11.57 -19.04
N GLU A 22 24.10 -11.65 -18.93
CA GLU A 22 24.81 -12.83 -18.45
C GLU A 22 24.73 -13.01 -16.92
N VAL A 23 24.32 -11.97 -16.19
CA VAL A 23 24.22 -12.01 -14.73
C VAL A 23 22.85 -12.51 -14.33
N GLU A 24 22.82 -13.62 -13.57
CA GLU A 24 21.59 -14.19 -13.02
C GLU A 24 20.97 -13.22 -11.99
N MET A 25 19.68 -12.94 -12.12
CA MET A 25 18.95 -11.99 -11.26
C MET A 25 17.66 -12.56 -10.67
N THR A 26 17.26 -13.77 -11.06
CA THR A 26 15.97 -14.38 -10.69
C THR A 26 15.81 -14.54 -9.17
N GLU A 27 16.91 -14.90 -8.50
CA GLU A 27 16.95 -15.12 -7.04
C GLU A 27 17.32 -13.85 -6.24
N LYS A 28 17.60 -12.73 -6.93
CA LYS A 28 17.99 -11.50 -6.23
C LYS A 28 16.79 -10.73 -5.74
N GLU A 29 16.84 -10.36 -4.45
CA GLU A 29 15.80 -9.60 -3.79
C GLU A 29 16.34 -8.31 -3.18
N VAL A 30 15.48 -7.29 -3.10
CA VAL A 30 15.71 -6.02 -2.42
C VAL A 30 14.80 -5.97 -1.20
N HIS A 31 15.39 -5.75 -0.01
CA HIS A 31 14.68 -5.77 1.27
C HIS A 31 14.55 -4.37 1.91
N VAL A 32 15.15 -3.35 1.33
CA VAL A 32 15.12 -1.96 1.84
C VAL A 32 14.62 -1.03 0.75
N PRO A 33 13.73 -0.07 1.10
CA PRO A 33 13.18 0.86 0.11
C PRO A 33 14.15 1.97 -0.28
N ASP A 34 15.20 2.17 0.54
CA ASP A 34 16.19 3.21 0.29
C ASP A 34 17.09 2.86 -0.89
N VAL A 35 17.56 3.89 -1.55
CA VAL A 35 18.55 3.80 -2.61
C VAL A 35 19.83 4.52 -2.19
N ASN A 36 20.94 4.23 -2.87
CA ASN A 36 22.20 4.92 -2.66
C ASN A 36 22.71 5.55 -3.96
N ARG A 37 23.27 6.74 -3.85
CA ARG A 37 24.08 7.36 -4.90
C ARG A 37 25.53 7.20 -4.48
N PRO A 38 26.33 6.35 -5.13
CA PRO A 38 27.65 5.94 -4.63
C PRO A 38 28.75 7.00 -4.84
N SER A 39 28.42 8.29 -4.68
CA SER A 39 29.36 9.39 -4.92
C SER A 39 30.58 9.30 -4.03
N LEU A 40 30.42 9.02 -2.72
CA LEU A 40 31.53 8.85 -1.78
C LEU A 40 32.29 7.56 -2.02
N GLN A 41 31.60 6.48 -2.38
CA GLN A 41 32.21 5.19 -2.69
C GLN A 41 33.11 5.31 -3.94
N LEU A 42 32.66 6.04 -4.94
CA LEU A 42 33.47 6.33 -6.14
C LEU A 42 34.69 7.22 -5.82
N ALA A 43 34.65 8.02 -4.76
CA ALA A 43 35.80 8.75 -4.24
C ALA A 43 36.74 7.86 -3.38
N GLY A 44 36.29 6.64 -3.03
CA GLY A 44 37.06 5.66 -2.25
C GLY A 44 36.70 5.58 -0.78
N PHE A 45 35.63 6.24 -0.34
CA PHE A 45 35.15 6.21 1.05
C PHE A 45 33.98 5.24 1.19
N PHE A 46 34.16 4.19 2.02
CA PHE A 46 33.18 3.11 2.22
C PHE A 46 32.69 2.98 3.66
N ASP A 47 33.11 3.83 4.57
CA ASP A 47 32.62 3.80 5.94
C ASP A 47 31.10 4.06 5.95
N HIS A 48 30.37 3.18 6.63
CA HIS A 48 28.91 3.18 6.66
C HIS A 48 28.21 2.98 5.31
N PHE A 49 28.90 2.36 4.33
CA PHE A 49 28.28 1.99 3.05
C PHE A 49 27.27 0.86 3.27
N ASP A 50 26.00 1.15 3.02
CA ASP A 50 24.93 0.16 3.04
C ASP A 50 24.81 -0.48 1.65
N SER A 51 25.37 -1.68 1.52
CA SER A 51 25.36 -2.43 0.27
C SER A 51 24.00 -3.05 -0.06
N SER A 52 23.05 -3.10 0.86
CA SER A 52 21.71 -3.65 0.61
C SER A 52 20.85 -2.79 -0.32
N ARG A 53 21.26 -1.55 -0.57
CA ARG A 53 20.51 -0.56 -1.35
C ARG A 53 20.78 -0.67 -2.85
N VAL A 54 19.76 -0.38 -3.65
CA VAL A 54 19.92 -0.17 -5.10
C VAL A 54 20.85 1.02 -5.34
N GLN A 55 21.89 0.82 -6.17
CA GLN A 55 22.86 1.88 -6.48
C GLN A 55 22.42 2.65 -7.73
N ILE A 56 22.33 3.98 -7.62
CA ILE A 56 21.90 4.86 -8.72
C ILE A 56 23.04 5.78 -9.15
N ILE A 57 23.43 5.68 -10.42
CA ILE A 57 24.46 6.53 -11.01
C ILE A 57 23.78 7.59 -11.88
N GLY A 58 23.98 8.84 -11.50
CA GLY A 58 23.53 10.01 -12.23
C GLY A 58 24.69 10.70 -12.94
N ASN A 59 24.40 11.87 -13.51
CA ASN A 59 25.37 12.65 -14.28
C ASN A 59 26.63 13.03 -13.47
N VAL A 60 26.45 13.35 -12.18
CA VAL A 60 27.56 13.78 -11.30
C VAL A 60 28.53 12.63 -11.08
N GLU A 61 28.03 11.45 -10.70
CA GLU A 61 28.85 10.26 -10.47
C GLU A 61 29.54 9.81 -11.76
N HIS A 62 28.81 9.79 -12.87
CA HIS A 62 29.34 9.40 -14.15
C HIS A 62 30.47 10.33 -14.63
N THR A 63 30.25 11.66 -14.57
CA THR A 63 31.26 12.64 -14.96
C THR A 63 32.49 12.56 -14.04
N TYR A 64 32.29 12.40 -12.72
CA TYR A 64 33.40 12.25 -11.78
C TYR A 64 34.27 11.05 -12.15
N VAL A 65 33.69 9.89 -12.42
CA VAL A 65 34.44 8.67 -12.81
C VAL A 65 35.25 8.92 -14.08
N GLN A 66 34.73 9.67 -15.05
CA GLN A 66 35.46 10.01 -16.29
C GLN A 66 36.71 10.86 -16.03
N THR A 67 36.79 11.60 -14.92
CA THR A 67 37.98 12.41 -14.55
C THR A 67 39.09 11.55 -13.96
N LEU A 68 38.82 10.32 -13.57
CA LEU A 68 39.79 9.43 -12.93
C LEU A 68 40.65 8.71 -13.98
N SER A 69 41.92 8.40 -13.60
CA SER A 69 42.75 7.52 -14.42
C SER A 69 42.17 6.11 -14.54
N GLU A 70 42.41 5.42 -15.63
CA GLU A 70 41.95 4.04 -15.86
C GLU A 70 42.26 3.11 -14.66
N LYS A 71 43.50 3.18 -14.15
CA LYS A 71 43.92 2.41 -12.98
C LYS A 71 43.03 2.70 -11.75
N ARG A 72 42.72 4.00 -11.53
CA ARG A 72 41.88 4.39 -10.39
C ARG A 72 40.42 3.96 -10.58
N GLN A 73 39.91 4.02 -11.80
CA GLN A 73 38.58 3.49 -12.15
C GLN A 73 38.51 2.00 -11.82
N GLU A 74 39.49 1.20 -12.24
CA GLU A 74 39.53 -0.23 -11.97
C GLU A 74 39.54 -0.55 -10.47
N GLU A 75 40.38 0.15 -9.69
CA GLU A 75 40.45 -0.04 -8.23
C GLU A 75 39.10 0.25 -7.54
N ILE A 76 38.41 1.32 -7.97
CA ILE A 76 37.15 1.76 -7.38
C ILE A 76 36.02 0.81 -7.79
N PHE A 77 35.98 0.36 -9.05
CA PHE A 77 34.97 -0.60 -9.50
C PHE A 77 35.11 -1.93 -8.77
N ASP A 78 36.33 -2.45 -8.60
CA ASP A 78 36.55 -3.64 -7.81
C ASP A 78 36.06 -3.47 -6.36
N LYS A 79 36.40 -2.34 -5.74
CA LYS A 79 35.96 -2.05 -4.37
C LYS A 79 34.43 -1.93 -4.25
N LEU A 80 33.76 -1.28 -5.18
CA LEU A 80 32.31 -1.11 -5.14
C LEU A 80 31.58 -2.43 -5.43
N LEU A 81 31.97 -3.11 -6.49
CA LEU A 81 31.24 -4.26 -7.01
C LEU A 81 31.51 -5.56 -6.23
N GLN A 82 32.57 -5.64 -5.41
CA GLN A 82 32.78 -6.77 -4.50
C GLN A 82 31.77 -6.84 -3.35
N HIS A 83 31.09 -5.73 -3.06
CA HIS A 83 30.01 -5.71 -2.07
C HIS A 83 28.74 -6.40 -2.64
N PRO A 84 27.92 -7.03 -1.80
CA PRO A 84 26.70 -7.71 -2.24
C PRO A 84 25.58 -6.72 -2.56
N ILE A 85 25.82 -5.82 -3.53
CA ILE A 85 24.81 -4.84 -3.97
C ILE A 85 23.77 -5.53 -4.86
N PRO A 86 22.47 -5.19 -4.74
CA PRO A 86 21.42 -5.82 -5.52
C PRO A 86 21.55 -5.52 -7.02
N CYS A 87 21.80 -4.26 -7.37
CA CYS A 87 22.03 -3.83 -8.74
C CYS A 87 22.58 -2.40 -8.82
N VAL A 88 23.02 -2.00 -10.01
CA VAL A 88 23.39 -0.62 -10.37
C VAL A 88 22.51 -0.14 -11.51
N VAL A 89 21.96 1.08 -11.38
CA VAL A 89 21.10 1.70 -12.41
C VAL A 89 21.72 3.00 -12.89
N PHE A 90 22.02 3.09 -14.18
CA PHE A 90 22.46 4.32 -14.84
C PHE A 90 21.26 5.08 -15.36
N CYS A 91 21.11 6.34 -14.91
CA CYS A 91 20.04 7.23 -15.36
C CYS A 91 20.41 7.97 -16.66
N ARG A 92 19.40 8.64 -17.29
CA ARG A 92 19.57 9.48 -18.50
C ARG A 92 20.15 8.74 -19.71
N ASN A 93 19.88 7.43 -19.85
CA ASN A 93 20.45 6.58 -20.87
C ASN A 93 22.00 6.61 -20.95
N MET A 94 22.68 6.99 -19.87
CA MET A 94 24.14 6.98 -19.85
C MET A 94 24.65 5.53 -19.98
N ASP A 95 25.69 5.36 -20.78
CA ASP A 95 26.40 4.10 -20.85
C ASP A 95 27.53 4.08 -19.81
N PRO A 96 27.76 2.96 -19.13
CA PRO A 96 28.87 2.81 -18.20
C PRO A 96 30.21 3.09 -18.87
N VAL A 97 31.18 3.61 -18.12
CA VAL A 97 32.55 3.77 -18.62
C VAL A 97 33.17 2.40 -18.91
N LYS A 98 34.18 2.40 -19.79
CA LYS A 98 34.91 1.19 -20.22
C LYS A 98 35.38 0.38 -19.01
N GLY A 99 35.22 -0.95 -19.07
CA GLY A 99 35.63 -1.89 -18.00
C GLY A 99 34.63 -2.05 -16.87
N PHE A 100 33.62 -1.18 -16.71
CA PHE A 100 32.64 -1.32 -15.64
C PHE A 100 31.75 -2.56 -15.79
N LEU A 101 31.21 -2.80 -16.99
CA LEU A 101 30.33 -3.96 -17.24
C LEU A 101 31.07 -5.29 -17.09
N GLU A 102 32.30 -5.38 -17.56
CA GLU A 102 33.16 -6.59 -17.43
C GLU A 102 33.35 -6.94 -15.94
N LYS A 103 33.62 -5.93 -15.10
CA LYS A 103 33.74 -6.13 -13.66
C LYS A 103 32.40 -6.45 -13.01
N ALA A 104 31.31 -5.82 -13.44
CA ALA A 104 29.98 -6.12 -12.92
C ALA A 104 29.59 -7.58 -13.17
N VAL A 105 29.86 -8.10 -14.37
CA VAL A 105 29.69 -9.52 -14.71
C VAL A 105 30.57 -10.40 -13.83
N LYS A 106 31.86 -10.06 -13.67
CA LYS A 106 32.81 -10.79 -12.81
C LYS A 106 32.30 -10.95 -11.37
N TYR A 107 31.71 -9.89 -10.81
CA TYR A 107 31.19 -9.90 -9.44
C TYR A 107 29.72 -10.30 -9.33
N GLY A 108 29.07 -10.64 -10.46
CA GLY A 108 27.66 -11.06 -10.48
C GLY A 108 26.69 -9.93 -10.09
N VAL A 109 27.02 -8.68 -10.41
CA VAL A 109 26.18 -7.52 -10.13
C VAL A 109 25.39 -7.11 -11.38
N PRO A 110 24.04 -7.17 -11.35
CA PRO A 110 23.21 -6.73 -12.45
C PRO A 110 23.33 -5.21 -12.68
N VAL A 111 23.44 -4.80 -13.93
CA VAL A 111 23.53 -3.40 -14.32
C VAL A 111 22.44 -3.07 -15.31
N PHE A 112 21.74 -1.95 -15.04
CA PHE A 112 20.63 -1.48 -15.85
C PHE A 112 20.82 -0.03 -16.26
N LYS A 113 20.03 0.41 -17.26
CA LYS A 113 19.87 1.83 -17.58
C LYS A 113 18.44 2.23 -17.80
N THR A 114 18.15 3.50 -17.53
CA THR A 114 16.85 4.14 -17.75
C THR A 114 17.03 5.50 -18.42
N ALA A 115 16.04 5.92 -19.21
CA ALA A 115 15.99 7.25 -19.81
C ALA A 115 15.64 8.35 -18.78
N LYS A 116 15.05 7.97 -17.64
CA LYS A 116 14.57 8.91 -16.62
C LYS A 116 15.72 9.73 -16.03
N GLN A 117 15.38 10.95 -15.57
CA GLN A 117 16.30 11.76 -14.79
C GLN A 117 16.53 11.12 -13.42
N THR A 118 17.72 11.36 -12.85
CA THR A 118 18.12 10.72 -11.59
C THR A 118 17.16 11.02 -10.44
N SER A 119 16.71 12.29 -10.31
CA SER A 119 15.73 12.70 -9.30
C SER A 119 14.40 12.00 -9.45
N ASP A 120 13.90 11.95 -10.67
CA ASP A 120 12.57 11.38 -10.97
C ASP A 120 12.57 9.87 -10.76
N PHE A 121 13.62 9.19 -11.25
CA PHE A 121 13.80 7.76 -11.03
C PHE A 121 13.95 7.42 -9.54
N THR A 122 14.77 8.20 -8.80
CA THR A 122 14.95 8.02 -7.36
C THR A 122 13.64 8.15 -6.59
N ALA A 123 12.86 9.19 -6.87
CA ALA A 123 11.58 9.42 -6.20
C ALA A 123 10.56 8.30 -6.53
N GLU A 124 10.53 7.85 -7.77
CA GLU A 124 9.59 6.82 -8.22
C GLU A 124 9.91 5.46 -7.62
N ILE A 125 11.18 5.02 -7.68
CA ILE A 125 11.59 3.71 -7.18
C ILE A 125 11.43 3.63 -5.65
N ILE A 126 11.84 4.67 -4.89
CA ILE A 126 11.67 4.72 -3.44
C ILE A 126 10.18 4.62 -3.07
N ARG A 127 9.33 5.44 -3.70
CA ARG A 127 7.89 5.41 -3.44
C ARG A 127 7.29 4.03 -3.71
N TRP A 128 7.66 3.39 -4.80
CA TRP A 128 7.14 2.08 -5.15
C TRP A 128 7.65 0.98 -4.21
N MET A 129 8.95 0.98 -3.88
CA MET A 129 9.52 0.02 -2.93
C MET A 129 8.96 0.18 -1.53
N ASN A 130 8.71 1.42 -1.06
CA ASN A 130 8.05 1.65 0.23
C ASN A 130 6.67 0.99 0.31
N VAL A 131 5.87 1.08 -0.76
CA VAL A 131 4.55 0.42 -0.80
C VAL A 131 4.69 -1.11 -0.83
N LYS A 132 5.62 -1.64 -1.60
CA LYS A 132 5.83 -3.09 -1.75
C LYS A 132 6.40 -3.74 -0.48
N LEU A 133 7.33 -3.08 0.20
CA LEU A 133 7.98 -3.56 1.43
C LEU A 133 7.21 -3.16 2.70
N ALA A 134 6.12 -2.40 2.56
CA ALA A 134 5.30 -2.02 3.71
C ALA A 134 4.79 -3.25 4.46
N PRO A 135 4.79 -3.23 5.80
CA PRO A 135 4.19 -4.28 6.60
C PRO A 135 2.78 -4.58 6.09
N CYS A 136 2.49 -5.87 5.89
CA CYS A 136 1.24 -6.34 5.35
C CYS A 136 0.66 -7.46 6.21
N ILE A 137 -0.65 -7.39 6.45
CA ILE A 137 -1.44 -8.45 7.07
C ILE A 137 -2.61 -8.80 6.16
N SER A 138 -3.07 -10.05 6.24
CA SER A 138 -4.29 -10.50 5.59
C SER A 138 -5.35 -10.77 6.65
N ILE A 139 -6.54 -10.22 6.44
CA ILE A 139 -7.68 -10.44 7.35
C ILE A 139 -8.91 -10.85 6.56
N HIS A 140 -9.85 -11.54 7.24
CA HIS A 140 -11.16 -11.83 6.67
C HIS A 140 -12.08 -10.62 6.77
N GLY A 141 -12.63 -10.20 5.64
CA GLY A 141 -13.52 -9.06 5.56
C GLY A 141 -13.82 -8.67 4.12
N VAL A 142 -14.60 -7.62 3.97
CA VAL A 142 -14.95 -7.01 2.69
C VAL A 142 -14.53 -5.55 2.72
N LEU A 143 -13.82 -5.09 1.72
CA LEU A 143 -13.46 -3.69 1.58
C LEU A 143 -14.21 -3.07 0.40
N VAL A 144 -14.95 -1.99 0.69
CA VAL A 144 -15.77 -1.25 -0.28
C VAL A 144 -15.42 0.23 -0.22
N ASP A 145 -15.34 0.88 -1.37
CA ASP A 145 -15.27 2.34 -1.47
C ASP A 145 -16.70 2.91 -1.51
N VAL A 146 -17.09 3.57 -0.45
CA VAL A 146 -18.42 4.16 -0.28
C VAL A 146 -18.29 5.69 -0.29
N TYR A 147 -18.65 6.32 -1.40
CA TYR A 147 -18.51 7.77 -1.63
C TYR A 147 -17.07 8.29 -1.42
N GLY A 148 -16.05 7.47 -1.69
CA GLY A 148 -14.65 7.82 -1.47
C GLY A 148 -14.12 7.49 -0.07
N VAL A 149 -14.96 6.99 0.84
CA VAL A 149 -14.57 6.46 2.16
C VAL A 149 -14.32 4.96 2.03
N GLY A 150 -13.14 4.49 2.40
CA GLY A 150 -12.85 3.06 2.44
C GLY A 150 -13.43 2.41 3.69
N VAL A 151 -14.46 1.61 3.50
CA VAL A 151 -15.16 0.91 4.57
C VAL A 151 -14.78 -0.56 4.58
N LEU A 152 -14.12 -0.97 5.66
CA LEU A 152 -13.79 -2.37 5.93
C LEU A 152 -14.91 -3.01 6.75
N ILE A 153 -15.62 -3.97 6.14
CA ILE A 153 -16.72 -4.71 6.77
C ILE A 153 -16.18 -6.03 7.30
N MET A 154 -16.26 -6.22 8.61
CA MET A 154 -15.82 -7.41 9.33
C MET A 154 -17.00 -8.10 10.02
N GLY A 155 -16.81 -9.32 10.45
CA GLY A 155 -17.83 -10.12 11.16
C GLY A 155 -17.72 -11.60 10.83
N GLU A 156 -18.46 -12.44 11.52
CA GLU A 156 -18.45 -13.89 11.33
C GLU A 156 -18.81 -14.31 9.90
N SER A 157 -18.38 -15.51 9.51
CA SER A 157 -18.71 -16.08 8.21
C SER A 157 -20.22 -16.30 8.12
N GLY A 158 -20.84 -15.83 7.02
CA GLY A 158 -22.28 -15.98 6.79
C GLY A 158 -23.15 -14.88 7.38
N ILE A 159 -22.55 -13.85 7.99
CA ILE A 159 -23.31 -12.74 8.60
C ILE A 159 -23.87 -11.75 7.57
N GLY A 160 -23.56 -11.92 6.27
CA GLY A 160 -24.10 -11.08 5.20
C GLY A 160 -23.15 -10.01 4.67
N LYS A 161 -21.82 -10.15 4.87
CA LYS A 161 -20.83 -9.18 4.38
C LYS A 161 -20.83 -9.03 2.86
N SER A 162 -20.75 -10.16 2.15
CA SER A 162 -20.71 -10.20 0.68
C SER A 162 -22.02 -9.73 0.06
N GLU A 163 -23.17 -10.08 0.67
CA GLU A 163 -24.48 -9.60 0.25
C GLU A 163 -24.62 -8.08 0.43
N ALA A 164 -24.12 -7.54 1.55
CA ALA A 164 -24.07 -6.09 1.78
C ALA A 164 -23.19 -5.38 0.75
N ALA A 165 -22.02 -5.95 0.41
CA ALA A 165 -21.14 -5.42 -0.63
C ALA A 165 -21.82 -5.42 -1.99
N LEU A 166 -22.49 -6.50 -2.38
CA LEU A 166 -23.22 -6.57 -3.65
C LEU A 166 -24.32 -5.51 -3.75
N GLU A 167 -25.07 -5.30 -2.66
CA GLU A 167 -26.08 -4.24 -2.62
C GLU A 167 -25.46 -2.85 -2.74
N LEU A 168 -24.30 -2.60 -2.09
CA LEU A 168 -23.54 -1.37 -2.23
C LEU A 168 -23.06 -1.15 -3.67
N ILE A 169 -22.57 -2.20 -4.34
CA ILE A 169 -22.16 -2.15 -5.75
C ILE A 169 -23.34 -1.75 -6.65
N LYS A 170 -24.52 -2.35 -6.45
CA LYS A 170 -25.75 -1.99 -7.18
C LYS A 170 -26.18 -0.54 -6.97
N ARG A 171 -25.80 0.06 -5.85
CA ARG A 171 -26.03 1.47 -5.52
C ARG A 171 -24.95 2.41 -6.08
N GLY A 172 -23.95 1.89 -6.81
CA GLY A 172 -22.89 2.67 -7.47
C GLY A 172 -21.61 2.82 -6.66
N HIS A 173 -21.44 2.06 -5.58
CA HIS A 173 -20.18 1.96 -4.84
C HIS A 173 -19.24 0.97 -5.50
N ARG A 174 -17.98 0.91 -5.06
CA ARG A 174 -16.94 0.11 -5.71
C ARG A 174 -16.38 -0.95 -4.78
N LEU A 175 -16.34 -2.20 -5.26
CA LEU A 175 -15.68 -3.29 -4.57
C LEU A 175 -14.15 -3.13 -4.68
N VAL A 176 -13.45 -3.29 -3.58
CA VAL A 176 -12.00 -3.47 -3.57
C VAL A 176 -11.67 -4.95 -3.46
N THR A 177 -12.22 -5.63 -2.45
CA THR A 177 -12.04 -7.06 -2.25
C THR A 177 -13.19 -7.66 -1.43
N ASP A 178 -13.43 -8.94 -1.64
CA ASP A 178 -14.31 -9.78 -0.81
C ASP A 178 -13.50 -10.93 -0.20
N ASP A 179 -13.92 -11.42 0.97
CA ASP A 179 -13.38 -12.52 1.77
C ASP A 179 -11.99 -12.22 2.38
N VAL A 180 -10.98 -11.87 1.60
CA VAL A 180 -9.62 -11.58 2.10
C VAL A 180 -9.20 -10.15 1.73
N VAL A 181 -8.83 -9.39 2.75
CA VAL A 181 -8.30 -8.03 2.61
C VAL A 181 -6.82 -8.03 3.00
N GLU A 182 -5.95 -7.71 2.05
CA GLU A 182 -4.55 -7.40 2.35
C GLU A 182 -4.44 -5.95 2.80
N ILE A 183 -4.00 -5.74 4.03
CA ILE A 183 -3.81 -4.42 4.63
C ILE A 183 -2.34 -4.11 4.70
N ARG A 184 -1.90 -3.02 4.07
CA ARG A 184 -0.52 -2.51 4.09
C ARG A 184 -0.45 -1.20 4.85
N LYS A 185 0.54 -1.09 5.75
CA LYS A 185 0.86 0.16 6.43
C LYS A 185 1.77 1.00 5.55
N VAL A 186 1.23 1.99 4.86
CA VAL A 186 1.99 2.87 3.95
C VAL A 186 2.63 4.04 4.68
N SER A 187 2.01 4.48 5.78
CA SER A 187 2.56 5.49 6.70
C SER A 187 2.02 5.28 8.12
N ASP A 188 2.50 6.10 9.06
CA ASP A 188 2.01 6.03 10.46
C ASP A 188 0.52 6.37 10.62
N GLU A 189 -0.10 6.97 9.60
CA GLU A 189 -1.52 7.34 9.62
C GLU A 189 -2.33 6.66 8.52
N THR A 190 -1.69 5.91 7.59
CA THR A 190 -2.36 5.42 6.39
C THR A 190 -2.25 3.92 6.26
N LEU A 191 -3.40 3.27 6.25
CA LEU A 191 -3.58 1.87 5.89
C LEU A 191 -4.23 1.79 4.51
N VAL A 192 -3.67 0.96 3.63
CA VAL A 192 -4.23 0.70 2.29
C VAL A 192 -4.65 -0.75 2.20
N GLY A 193 -5.89 -0.97 1.82
CA GLY A 193 -6.43 -2.30 1.57
C GLY A 193 -6.46 -2.63 0.08
N SER A 194 -6.20 -3.89 -0.25
CA SER A 194 -6.25 -4.45 -1.61
C SER A 194 -6.75 -5.90 -1.60
N ALA A 195 -7.12 -6.41 -2.77
CA ALA A 195 -7.36 -7.82 -2.97
C ALA A 195 -6.05 -8.58 -3.19
N PRO A 196 -5.95 -9.85 -2.76
CA PRO A 196 -4.98 -10.77 -3.34
C PRO A 196 -5.19 -10.91 -4.85
N ASP A 197 -4.12 -11.06 -5.63
CA ASP A 197 -4.22 -11.10 -7.11
C ASP A 197 -5.15 -12.20 -7.62
N ILE A 198 -5.22 -13.35 -6.91
CA ILE A 198 -6.03 -14.51 -7.29
C ILE A 198 -7.54 -14.24 -7.13
N THR A 199 -7.95 -13.46 -6.11
CA THR A 199 -9.37 -13.22 -5.77
C THR A 199 -9.88 -11.86 -6.25
N LYS A 200 -9.06 -11.13 -6.96
CA LYS A 200 -9.34 -9.78 -7.42
C LYS A 200 -10.60 -9.72 -8.27
N HIS A 201 -11.52 -8.80 -7.91
CA HIS A 201 -12.82 -8.57 -8.54
C HIS A 201 -13.87 -9.68 -8.36
N PHE A 202 -13.55 -10.77 -7.67
CA PHE A 202 -14.51 -11.82 -7.38
C PHE A 202 -15.22 -11.58 -6.05
N ILE A 203 -16.47 -12.05 -5.97
CA ILE A 203 -17.30 -12.07 -4.76
C ILE A 203 -17.92 -13.46 -4.62
N GLU A 204 -17.92 -14.01 -3.41
CA GLU A 204 -18.59 -15.27 -3.12
C GLU A 204 -20.00 -15.02 -2.58
N LEU A 205 -21.00 -15.57 -3.27
CA LEU A 205 -22.40 -15.51 -2.86
C LEU A 205 -22.92 -16.91 -2.55
N ARG A 206 -23.29 -17.15 -1.31
CA ARG A 206 -23.80 -18.46 -0.88
C ARG A 206 -25.04 -18.86 -1.68
N GLY A 207 -25.02 -20.08 -2.23
CA GLY A 207 -26.08 -20.62 -3.07
C GLY A 207 -26.03 -20.19 -4.54
N ILE A 208 -25.18 -19.24 -4.90
CA ILE A 208 -24.93 -18.81 -6.29
C ILE A 208 -23.53 -19.23 -6.73
N GLY A 209 -22.53 -19.08 -5.86
CA GLY A 209 -21.13 -19.35 -6.16
C GLY A 209 -20.30 -18.06 -6.33
N ILE A 210 -19.20 -18.17 -7.09
CA ILE A 210 -18.28 -17.07 -7.35
C ILE A 210 -18.78 -16.25 -8.54
N VAL A 211 -18.79 -14.93 -8.36
CA VAL A 211 -19.27 -13.95 -9.34
C VAL A 211 -18.17 -12.94 -9.63
N ASP A 212 -17.91 -12.66 -10.90
CA ASP A 212 -16.99 -11.58 -11.33
C ASP A 212 -17.75 -10.25 -11.40
N VAL A 213 -17.50 -9.41 -10.40
CA VAL A 213 -18.15 -8.09 -10.25
C VAL A 213 -17.82 -7.16 -11.40
N LYS A 214 -16.56 -7.16 -11.86
CA LYS A 214 -16.11 -6.30 -12.97
C LYS A 214 -16.81 -6.67 -14.28
N SER A 215 -16.97 -7.97 -14.54
CA SER A 215 -17.67 -8.45 -15.75
C SER A 215 -19.17 -8.19 -15.69
N MET A 216 -19.80 -8.28 -14.49
CA MET A 216 -21.25 -8.09 -14.34
C MET A 216 -21.68 -6.63 -14.28
N PHE A 217 -20.93 -5.78 -13.60
CA PHE A 217 -21.33 -4.40 -13.30
C PHE A 217 -20.46 -3.34 -13.95
N GLY A 218 -19.42 -3.76 -14.70
CA GLY A 218 -18.51 -2.88 -15.41
C GLY A 218 -17.32 -2.43 -14.58
N VAL A 219 -16.33 -1.81 -15.23
CA VAL A 219 -15.06 -1.36 -14.62
C VAL A 219 -15.25 -0.32 -13.52
N GLN A 220 -16.33 0.45 -13.57
CA GLN A 220 -16.67 1.46 -12.55
C GLN A 220 -17.09 0.85 -11.20
N SER A 221 -17.43 -0.43 -11.16
CA SER A 221 -17.89 -1.14 -9.95
C SER A 221 -16.76 -1.68 -9.08
N VAL A 222 -15.51 -1.59 -9.55
CA VAL A 222 -14.34 -2.12 -8.86
C VAL A 222 -13.26 -1.06 -8.67
N ARG A 223 -12.40 -1.28 -7.68
CA ARG A 223 -11.23 -0.47 -7.39
C ARG A 223 -10.06 -1.35 -6.95
N GLU A 224 -8.86 -1.03 -7.39
CA GLU A 224 -7.65 -1.82 -7.11
C GLU A 224 -7.22 -1.73 -5.64
N THR A 225 -7.21 -0.54 -5.09
CA THR A 225 -6.77 -0.23 -3.72
C THR A 225 -7.62 0.88 -3.13
N GLN A 226 -7.80 0.89 -1.82
CA GLN A 226 -8.47 1.97 -1.09
C GLN A 226 -7.86 2.13 0.30
N ASN A 227 -7.79 3.36 0.81
CA ASN A 227 -7.48 3.59 2.21
C ASN A 227 -8.56 2.96 3.09
N ILE A 228 -8.18 2.51 4.28
CA ILE A 228 -9.13 2.01 5.26
C ILE A 228 -9.43 3.16 6.23
N ASP A 229 -10.57 3.82 6.01
CA ASP A 229 -10.97 5.02 6.77
C ASP A 229 -11.92 4.67 7.92
N LEU A 230 -12.71 3.60 7.74
CA LEU A 230 -13.74 3.18 8.67
C LEU A 230 -13.84 1.65 8.72
N VAL A 231 -13.96 1.11 9.92
CA VAL A 231 -14.26 -0.30 10.15
C VAL A 231 -15.71 -0.45 10.61
N ILE A 232 -16.42 -1.40 10.02
CA ILE A 232 -17.75 -1.82 10.46
C ILE A 232 -17.68 -3.29 10.85
N THR A 233 -17.85 -3.59 12.13
CA THR A 233 -17.93 -4.96 12.63
C THR A 233 -19.40 -5.35 12.75
N LEU A 234 -19.83 -6.30 11.93
CA LEU A 234 -21.17 -6.88 12.00
C LEU A 234 -21.19 -7.96 13.08
N GLU A 235 -22.17 -7.92 13.97
CA GLU A 235 -22.33 -8.92 15.00
C GLU A 235 -23.81 -9.31 15.17
N ASP A 236 -24.08 -10.56 15.58
CA ASP A 236 -25.45 -10.98 15.89
C ASP A 236 -26.00 -10.17 17.04
N TRP A 237 -27.24 -9.76 16.91
CA TRP A 237 -27.92 -9.01 17.96
C TRP A 237 -28.13 -9.87 19.22
N SER A 238 -27.71 -9.36 20.38
CA SER A 238 -27.92 -9.97 21.68
C SER A 238 -28.74 -9.06 22.58
N ARG A 239 -29.61 -9.66 23.41
CA ARG A 239 -30.35 -8.92 24.45
C ARG A 239 -29.47 -8.51 25.61
N ASP A 240 -28.38 -9.22 25.81
CA ASP A 240 -27.48 -9.04 26.96
C ASP A 240 -26.39 -7.98 26.70
N LYS A 241 -26.33 -7.46 25.48
CA LYS A 241 -25.38 -6.40 25.09
C LYS A 241 -26.07 -5.04 25.04
N GLU A 242 -25.46 -4.06 25.65
CA GLU A 242 -25.79 -2.65 25.41
C GLU A 242 -25.12 -2.15 24.14
N TYR A 243 -25.88 -1.55 23.27
CA TYR A 243 -25.37 -0.97 22.02
C TYR A 243 -25.42 0.55 22.12
N ASP A 244 -24.32 1.22 21.76
CA ASP A 244 -24.31 2.70 21.69
C ASP A 244 -25.39 3.19 20.72
N ARG A 245 -26.24 4.08 21.24
CA ARG A 245 -27.33 4.69 20.47
C ARG A 245 -27.05 6.14 20.07
N LEU A 246 -26.11 6.76 20.73
CA LEU A 246 -25.83 8.18 20.56
C LEU A 246 -24.61 8.44 19.69
N GLY A 247 -23.63 7.54 19.66
CA GLY A 247 -22.40 7.71 18.89
C GLY A 247 -21.53 8.85 19.41
N LEU A 248 -21.57 9.09 20.74
CA LEU A 248 -20.78 10.13 21.39
C LEU A 248 -19.33 9.72 21.58
N GLU A 249 -19.09 8.46 21.85
CA GLU A 249 -17.76 7.87 21.99
C GLU A 249 -17.37 7.16 20.70
N GLU A 250 -16.09 7.27 20.34
CA GLU A 250 -15.56 6.57 19.18
C GLU A 250 -14.80 5.33 19.64
N GLU A 251 -15.16 4.19 19.10
CA GLU A 251 -14.39 2.94 19.22
C GLU A 251 -13.35 2.87 18.11
N TYR A 252 -12.26 2.16 18.38
CA TYR A 252 -11.16 1.99 17.43
C TYR A 252 -10.78 0.53 17.32
N THR A 253 -10.41 0.12 16.12
CA THR A 253 -9.73 -1.15 15.83
C THR A 253 -8.31 -0.85 15.39
N GLU A 254 -7.36 -1.68 15.79
CA GLU A 254 -5.94 -1.46 15.49
C GLU A 254 -5.45 -2.48 14.45
N PHE A 255 -4.77 -1.98 13.40
CA PHE A 255 -4.06 -2.79 12.42
C PHE A 255 -2.63 -2.25 12.25
N LEU A 256 -1.63 -3.10 12.40
CA LEU A 256 -0.21 -2.74 12.23
C LEU A 256 0.22 -1.49 13.04
N GLY A 257 -0.39 -1.27 14.22
CA GLY A 257 -0.14 -0.12 15.08
C GLY A 257 -0.93 1.16 14.71
N ASN A 258 -1.75 1.14 13.65
CA ASN A 258 -2.62 2.26 13.28
C ASN A 258 -4.04 2.01 13.80
N LYS A 259 -4.63 3.04 14.42
CA LYS A 259 -6.02 3.01 14.93
C LYS A 259 -6.98 3.52 13.86
N VAL A 260 -8.02 2.74 13.59
CA VAL A 260 -9.11 3.09 12.66
C VAL A 260 -10.42 3.14 13.42
N VAL A 261 -11.23 4.15 13.17
CA VAL A 261 -12.57 4.28 13.77
C VAL A 261 -13.39 3.03 13.44
N CYS A 262 -14.06 2.47 14.47
CA CYS A 262 -14.82 1.24 14.34
C CYS A 262 -16.25 1.44 14.84
N HIS A 263 -17.24 0.93 14.09
CA HIS A 263 -18.62 0.82 14.53
C HIS A 263 -19.03 -0.65 14.63
N ARG A 264 -19.59 -1.05 15.78
CA ARG A 264 -20.19 -2.37 15.97
C ARG A 264 -21.68 -2.28 15.67
N ILE A 265 -22.12 -3.01 14.65
CA ILE A 265 -23.48 -2.96 14.16
C ILE A 265 -24.17 -4.29 14.41
N PRO A 266 -25.17 -4.33 15.33
CA PRO A 266 -25.95 -5.53 15.56
C PRO A 266 -26.89 -5.80 14.40
N ILE A 267 -26.86 -7.05 13.90
CA ILE A 267 -27.71 -7.51 12.80
C ILE A 267 -28.97 -8.13 13.36
N ARG A 268 -30.11 -7.79 12.72
CA ARG A 268 -31.38 -8.47 12.87
C ARG A 268 -31.98 -8.75 11.50
N PRO A 269 -32.77 -9.82 11.34
CA PRO A 269 -33.52 -10.05 10.11
C PRO A 269 -34.31 -8.80 9.70
N GLY A 270 -34.26 -8.44 8.41
CA GLY A 270 -34.98 -7.29 7.85
C GLY A 270 -34.22 -5.95 7.90
N ARG A 271 -33.01 -5.88 8.46
CA ARG A 271 -32.17 -4.68 8.36
C ARG A 271 -31.46 -4.63 7.02
N ASN A 272 -31.52 -3.50 6.34
CA ASN A 272 -30.73 -3.26 5.13
C ASN A 272 -29.32 -2.79 5.52
N LEU A 273 -28.35 -3.67 5.41
CA LEU A 273 -26.95 -3.42 5.79
C LEU A 273 -26.30 -2.36 4.90
N ALA A 274 -26.61 -2.34 3.60
CA ALA A 274 -26.04 -1.34 2.69
C ALA A 274 -26.40 0.08 3.10
N ILE A 275 -27.67 0.34 3.47
CA ILE A 275 -28.10 1.66 3.95
C ILE A 275 -27.35 2.05 5.24
N ILE A 276 -27.13 1.10 6.13
CA ILE A 276 -26.40 1.38 7.38
C ILE A 276 -24.94 1.72 7.09
N VAL A 277 -24.29 0.96 6.19
CA VAL A 277 -22.91 1.21 5.79
C VAL A 277 -22.76 2.56 5.08
N GLU A 278 -23.68 2.90 4.15
CA GLU A 278 -23.72 4.22 3.51
C GLU A 278 -23.86 5.35 4.55
N SER A 279 -24.80 5.20 5.49
CA SER A 279 -25.02 6.18 6.54
C SER A 279 -23.81 6.36 7.44
N ALA A 280 -23.13 5.27 7.80
CA ALA A 280 -21.92 5.30 8.61
C ALA A 280 -20.77 5.99 7.87
N ALA A 281 -20.57 5.72 6.59
CA ALA A 281 -19.55 6.35 5.76
C ALA A 281 -19.79 7.89 5.62
N VAL A 282 -21.03 8.30 5.36
CA VAL A 282 -21.40 9.72 5.27
C VAL A 282 -21.21 10.43 6.62
N ASN A 283 -21.66 9.80 7.72
CA ASN A 283 -21.50 10.37 9.07
C ASN A 283 -20.00 10.49 9.45
N HIS A 284 -19.19 9.47 9.14
CA HIS A 284 -17.74 9.52 9.33
C HIS A 284 -17.13 10.71 8.59
N ARG A 285 -17.49 10.91 7.33
CA ARG A 285 -17.02 12.05 6.52
C ARG A 285 -17.47 13.40 7.07
N GLN A 286 -18.69 13.51 7.58
CA GLN A 286 -19.17 14.73 8.24
C GLN A 286 -18.37 15.04 9.50
N LYS A 287 -18.05 14.02 10.31
CA LYS A 287 -17.20 14.20 11.50
C LYS A 287 -15.80 14.69 11.12
N GLN A 288 -15.19 14.13 10.07
CA GLN A 288 -13.89 14.60 9.54
C GLN A 288 -13.95 16.06 9.06
N MET A 289 -15.08 16.51 8.56
CA MET A 289 -15.32 17.92 8.16
C MET A 289 -15.66 18.84 9.34
N GLY A 290 -15.60 18.32 10.58
CA GLY A 290 -15.81 19.10 11.81
C GLY A 290 -17.25 19.15 12.30
N TYR A 291 -18.20 18.42 11.69
CA TYR A 291 -19.58 18.37 12.16
C TYR A 291 -19.89 17.02 12.83
N ASN A 292 -20.29 17.05 14.10
CA ASN A 292 -20.72 15.86 14.85
C ASN A 292 -22.16 16.05 15.33
N ALA A 293 -23.10 15.35 14.68
CA ALA A 293 -24.54 15.44 14.97
C ALA A 293 -24.89 15.02 16.40
N ALA A 294 -24.20 14.03 16.98
CA ALA A 294 -24.43 13.58 18.34
C ALA A 294 -24.04 14.67 19.38
N GLN A 295 -22.88 15.29 19.16
CA GLN A 295 -22.43 16.41 20.02
C GLN A 295 -23.36 17.61 19.90
N GLU A 296 -23.79 17.93 18.68
CA GLU A 296 -24.74 19.03 18.46
C GLU A 296 -26.10 18.76 19.14
N LEU A 297 -26.61 17.53 19.03
CA LEU A 297 -27.84 17.15 19.74
C LEU A 297 -27.67 17.25 21.26
N TYR A 298 -26.56 16.75 21.80
CA TYR A 298 -26.24 16.81 23.22
C TYR A 298 -26.19 18.24 23.71
N LYS A 299 -25.57 19.17 22.99
CA LYS A 299 -25.50 20.58 23.29
C LYS A 299 -26.90 21.21 23.33
N ARG A 300 -27.77 20.95 22.35
CA ARG A 300 -29.14 21.43 22.29
C ARG A 300 -29.99 20.94 23.47
N VAL A 301 -29.82 19.68 23.88
CA VAL A 301 -30.50 19.12 25.06
C VAL A 301 -30.06 19.84 26.33
N GLN A 302 -28.76 20.06 26.51
CA GLN A 302 -28.23 20.81 27.67
C GLN A 302 -28.75 22.26 27.73
N GLU A 303 -28.77 22.96 26.60
CA GLU A 303 -29.30 24.32 26.51
C GLU A 303 -30.82 24.39 26.85
N ASN A 304 -31.58 23.39 26.41
CA ASN A 304 -33.01 23.29 26.69
C ASN A 304 -33.28 23.01 28.19
N LEU A 305 -32.51 22.13 28.81
CA LEU A 305 -32.59 21.85 30.23
C LEU A 305 -32.24 23.10 31.07
N ALA A 306 -31.18 23.82 30.68
CA ALA A 306 -30.79 25.05 31.36
C ALA A 306 -31.84 26.17 31.25
N LYS A 307 -32.61 26.23 30.15
CA LYS A 307 -33.74 27.17 29.99
C LYS A 307 -34.96 26.79 30.80
N ARG A 308 -35.22 25.52 31.08
CA ARG A 308 -36.35 25.03 31.89
C ARG A 308 -36.12 25.17 33.40
N ASN A 309 -34.85 25.25 33.82
CA ASN A 309 -34.46 25.39 35.22
C ASN A 309 -34.30 26.89 35.64
N LYS A 310 -34.58 27.81 34.75
CA LYS A 310 -34.75 29.26 35.01
C LYS A 310 -36.21 29.64 34.98
#